data_59a828c41cb0e119335f2c4108388a5a
#
_entry.id   59a828c41cb0e119335f2c4108388a5a
#
_cell.length_a   1.000
_cell.length_b   1.000
_cell.length_c   1.000
_cell.angle_alpha   90.00
_cell.angle_beta   90.00
_cell.angle_gamma   90.00
#
_symmetry.space_group_name_H-M   'P 1'
#
loop_
_entity.id
_entity.type
_entity.pdbx_description
1 polymer ?
#
loop_
_entity_poly.entity_id
_entity_poly.type
_entity_poly.pdbx_seq_one_letter_code
_entity_poly.pdbx_strand_id
1 'polypeptide(L)'
;MNFNINPFVRHVAKSTYFIRNNYVVARDCRILYIISGNGLFKSQNQAYKLFPKTFIYYPYNTPYQIISDTEVDMLFYTINFDFNFDFSDVETMVPSLVQNHNPENALQSIDTSLSKIYSEILYLPDTLWVEKYIESIYNETLKKAIGYEMIQSSYMRIILLNIYRSTVNNKSFNFLCSQIKELIRRNLALNNKSLAKLINYHPFYLNDVFKKYEGQTLHKYIVQQRVLKAYELITTTKIPLEEIAVMCGFNSQSHLSTVFKSIYGTSPGRLRMQI
;
A
#
# COMPACT_ATOMS: atom_id res chain seq x y z
N MET A 1 20.21 -8.76 16.35
CA MET A 1 19.57 -9.46 15.22
C MET A 1 20.56 -9.51 14.08
N ASN A 2 21.05 -10.70 13.74
CA ASN A 2 21.90 -10.90 12.56
C ASN A 2 20.98 -11.25 11.39
N PHE A 3 20.70 -10.28 10.52
CA PHE A 3 19.96 -10.54 9.29
C PHE A 3 20.90 -11.14 8.25
N ASN A 4 21.00 -12.47 8.26
CA ASN A 4 21.81 -13.18 7.28
C ASN A 4 20.95 -13.47 6.04
N ILE A 5 20.75 -12.45 5.18
CA ILE A 5 20.13 -12.61 3.87
C ILE A 5 21.15 -12.29 2.78
N ASN A 6 21.20 -13.14 1.78
CA ASN A 6 22.00 -12.94 0.57
C ASN A 6 21.11 -13.15 -0.67
N PRO A 7 20.24 -12.17 -0.98
CA PRO A 7 19.23 -12.35 -2.01
C PRO A 7 19.85 -12.64 -3.37
N PHE A 8 19.33 -13.63 -4.05
CA PHE A 8 19.71 -13.97 -5.40
C PHE A 8 18.60 -13.59 -6.39
N VAL A 9 18.91 -12.67 -7.29
CA VAL A 9 17.97 -12.21 -8.32
C VAL A 9 17.99 -13.18 -9.51
N ARG A 10 16.91 -13.93 -9.71
CA ARG A 10 16.77 -14.91 -10.80
C ARG A 10 16.42 -14.28 -12.12
N HIS A 11 15.47 -13.33 -12.08
CA HIS A 11 14.95 -12.68 -13.27
C HIS A 11 14.47 -11.28 -12.94
N VAL A 12 14.72 -10.34 -13.85
CA VAL A 12 14.16 -8.99 -13.80
C VAL A 12 13.62 -8.66 -15.18
N ALA A 13 12.41 -8.15 -15.23
CA ALA A 13 11.82 -7.67 -16.47
C ALA A 13 11.13 -6.32 -16.25
N LYS A 14 11.22 -5.46 -17.26
CA LYS A 14 10.36 -4.29 -17.44
C LYS A 14 9.38 -4.65 -18.54
N SER A 15 8.10 -4.77 -18.20
CA SER A 15 7.08 -5.29 -19.11
C SER A 15 5.91 -4.33 -19.18
N THR A 16 5.32 -4.26 -20.38
CA THR A 16 3.99 -3.73 -20.56
C THR A 16 3.01 -4.90 -20.46
N TYR A 17 1.96 -4.69 -19.72
CA TYR A 17 0.75 -5.46 -19.71
C TYR A 17 0.85 -7.01 -19.63
N PHE A 18 0.12 -7.57 -18.68
CA PHE A 18 -0.18 -8.99 -18.56
C PHE A 18 -1.69 -9.21 -18.47
N ILE A 19 -2.35 -9.62 -19.57
CA ILE A 19 -3.60 -10.38 -19.42
C ILE A 19 -3.22 -11.84 -19.24
N ARG A 20 -3.43 -12.38 -18.06
CA ARG A 20 -3.63 -13.81 -17.91
C ARG A 20 -5.06 -14.00 -17.40
N ASN A 21 -5.89 -14.61 -18.23
CA ASN A 21 -7.27 -14.93 -17.84
C ASN A 21 -7.32 -15.99 -16.73
N ASN A 22 -6.19 -16.66 -16.47
CA ASN A 22 -6.09 -17.73 -15.48
C ASN A 22 -5.15 -17.34 -14.34
N TYR A 23 -5.42 -17.87 -13.15
CA TYR A 23 -4.47 -17.85 -12.05
C TYR A 23 -3.21 -18.65 -12.40
N VAL A 24 -2.08 -18.12 -12.04
CA VAL A 24 -0.79 -18.79 -12.07
C VAL A 24 -0.20 -18.86 -10.67
N VAL A 25 0.65 -19.85 -10.41
CA VAL A 25 1.28 -20.01 -9.09
C VAL A 25 2.73 -19.53 -9.19
N ALA A 26 3.11 -18.62 -8.30
CA ALA A 26 4.50 -18.19 -8.16
C ALA A 26 5.36 -19.34 -7.64
N ARG A 27 6.46 -19.67 -8.35
CA ARG A 27 7.40 -20.73 -7.96
C ARG A 27 8.68 -20.19 -7.31
N ASP A 28 8.71 -18.91 -7.07
CA ASP A 28 9.78 -18.13 -6.47
C ASP A 28 9.17 -16.95 -5.69
N CYS A 29 9.97 -16.22 -4.92
CA CYS A 29 9.56 -14.96 -4.33
C CYS A 29 9.56 -13.87 -5.41
N ARG A 30 8.53 -13.03 -5.42
CA ARG A 30 8.37 -12.04 -6.48
C ARG A 30 8.05 -10.66 -5.94
N ILE A 31 8.55 -9.68 -6.67
CA ILE A 31 8.19 -8.27 -6.52
C ILE A 31 7.55 -7.81 -7.84
N LEU A 32 6.44 -7.10 -7.70
CA LEU A 32 5.79 -6.33 -8.76
C LEU A 32 5.82 -4.86 -8.36
N TYR A 33 6.31 -3.99 -9.24
CA TYR A 33 6.32 -2.54 -9.04
C TYR A 33 5.71 -1.83 -10.23
N ILE A 34 4.68 -1.02 -9.99
CA ILE A 34 3.94 -0.32 -11.05
C ILE A 34 4.58 1.03 -11.34
N ILE A 35 4.98 1.23 -12.60
CA ILE A 35 5.55 2.48 -13.12
C ILE A 35 4.42 3.41 -13.60
N SER A 36 3.51 2.87 -14.42
CA SER A 36 2.37 3.63 -14.97
C SER A 36 1.18 2.70 -15.25
N GLY A 37 0.01 3.29 -15.44
CA GLY A 37 -1.25 2.55 -15.64
C GLY A 37 -1.88 2.07 -14.34
N ASN A 38 -3.02 1.41 -14.47
CA ASN A 38 -3.81 0.89 -13.35
C ASN A 38 -4.23 -0.54 -13.59
N GLY A 39 -4.55 -1.26 -12.51
CA GLY A 39 -4.99 -2.64 -12.61
C GLY A 39 -5.37 -3.25 -11.27
N LEU A 40 -5.47 -4.58 -11.25
CA LEU A 40 -5.73 -5.37 -10.05
C LEU A 40 -4.74 -6.52 -9.96
N PHE A 41 -4.21 -6.75 -8.77
CA PHE A 41 -3.55 -7.99 -8.40
C PHE A 41 -4.53 -8.80 -7.55
N LYS A 42 -4.90 -9.98 -8.02
CA LYS A 42 -5.79 -10.89 -7.30
C LYS A 42 -5.00 -12.08 -6.79
N SER A 43 -5.24 -12.47 -5.54
CA SER A 43 -4.71 -13.70 -4.96
C SER A 43 -5.74 -14.27 -4.00
N GLN A 44 -6.13 -15.53 -4.21
CA GLN A 44 -7.18 -16.18 -3.42
C GLN A 44 -8.46 -15.32 -3.34
N ASN A 45 -8.84 -14.90 -2.12
CA ASN A 45 -10.03 -14.09 -1.86
C ASN A 45 -9.71 -12.59 -1.71
N GLN A 46 -8.48 -12.17 -2.04
CA GLN A 46 -8.04 -10.78 -1.89
C GLN A 46 -7.75 -10.15 -3.25
N ALA A 47 -8.10 -8.87 -3.39
CA ALA A 47 -7.79 -8.07 -4.55
C ALA A 47 -7.12 -6.76 -4.13
N TYR A 48 -5.97 -6.45 -4.73
CA TYR A 48 -5.17 -5.27 -4.47
C TYR A 48 -5.19 -4.38 -5.70
N LYS A 49 -5.52 -3.10 -5.52
CA LYS A 49 -5.48 -2.13 -6.61
C LYS A 49 -4.04 -1.79 -6.99
N LEU A 50 -3.76 -1.82 -8.28
CA LEU A 50 -2.49 -1.42 -8.86
C LEU A 50 -2.62 -0.01 -9.44
N PHE A 51 -1.67 0.85 -9.12
CA PHE A 51 -1.51 2.20 -9.65
C PHE A 51 -0.03 2.61 -9.53
N PRO A 52 0.41 3.68 -10.18
CA PRO A 52 1.82 4.07 -10.15
C PRO A 52 2.40 4.15 -8.74
N LYS A 53 3.62 3.64 -8.54
CA LYS A 53 4.36 3.50 -7.28
C LYS A 53 3.83 2.40 -6.34
N THR A 54 2.88 1.59 -6.77
CA THR A 54 2.48 0.39 -6.01
C THR A 54 3.59 -0.65 -6.07
N PHE A 55 3.97 -1.15 -4.90
CA PHE A 55 4.86 -2.28 -4.71
C PHE A 55 4.07 -3.44 -4.11
N ILE A 56 4.19 -4.62 -4.72
CA ILE A 56 3.66 -5.87 -4.16
C ILE A 56 4.81 -6.88 -4.10
N TYR A 57 5.02 -7.43 -2.91
CA TYR A 57 5.77 -8.65 -2.73
C TYR A 57 4.79 -9.82 -2.52
N TYR A 58 5.07 -10.94 -3.14
CA TYR A 58 4.34 -12.19 -2.91
C TYR A 58 5.30 -13.38 -2.87
N PRO A 59 5.13 -14.27 -1.85
CA PRO A 59 6.00 -15.41 -1.66
C PRO A 59 5.73 -16.51 -2.70
N TYR A 60 6.61 -17.49 -2.74
CA TYR A 60 6.40 -18.69 -3.54
C TYR A 60 5.07 -19.39 -3.14
N ASN A 61 4.57 -20.26 -4.01
CA ASN A 61 3.25 -20.91 -3.89
C ASN A 61 2.05 -19.96 -3.84
N THR A 62 2.23 -18.67 -4.07
CA THR A 62 1.13 -17.72 -4.16
C THR A 62 0.39 -17.88 -5.48
N PRO A 63 -0.88 -18.29 -5.49
CA PRO A 63 -1.72 -18.20 -6.68
C PRO A 63 -2.08 -16.73 -6.92
N TYR A 64 -1.83 -16.25 -8.13
CA TYR A 64 -2.10 -14.85 -8.46
C TYR A 64 -2.59 -14.65 -9.88
N GLN A 65 -3.28 -13.54 -10.09
CA GLN A 65 -3.70 -13.03 -11.39
C GLN A 65 -3.45 -11.52 -11.41
N ILE A 66 -2.87 -11.01 -12.49
CA ILE A 66 -2.73 -9.57 -12.74
C ILE A 66 -3.70 -9.21 -13.85
N ILE A 67 -4.52 -8.18 -13.61
CA ILE A 67 -5.51 -7.66 -14.55
C ILE A 67 -5.19 -6.18 -14.75
N SER A 68 -4.89 -5.77 -15.98
CA SER A 68 -4.76 -4.37 -16.36
C SER A 68 -6.12 -3.74 -16.57
N ASP A 69 -6.25 -2.45 -16.32
CA ASP A 69 -7.40 -1.67 -16.77
C ASP A 69 -7.34 -1.54 -18.30
N THR A 70 -8.46 -1.79 -18.98
CA THR A 70 -8.49 -2.00 -20.43
C THR A 70 -8.19 -0.75 -21.26
N GLU A 71 -8.16 0.43 -20.65
CA GLU A 71 -8.00 1.70 -21.37
C GLU A 71 -6.54 2.19 -21.49
N VAL A 72 -5.63 1.72 -20.64
CA VAL A 72 -4.23 2.16 -20.63
C VAL A 72 -3.30 0.99 -20.33
N ASP A 73 -2.27 0.81 -21.16
CA ASP A 73 -1.22 -0.17 -20.91
C ASP A 73 -0.53 0.08 -19.56
N MET A 74 -0.53 -0.95 -18.71
CA MET A 74 0.17 -0.90 -17.44
C MET A 74 1.63 -1.26 -17.65
N LEU A 75 2.56 -0.36 -17.29
CA LEU A 75 4.00 -0.59 -17.30
C LEU A 75 4.48 -0.91 -15.89
N PHE A 76 5.28 -1.98 -15.75
CA PHE A 76 5.75 -2.43 -14.45
C PHE A 76 7.09 -3.14 -14.52
N TYR A 77 7.77 -3.20 -13.38
CA TYR A 77 8.88 -4.12 -13.14
C TYR A 77 8.41 -5.37 -12.42
N THR A 78 8.98 -6.52 -12.81
CA THR A 78 8.93 -7.76 -12.05
C THR A 78 10.34 -8.18 -11.65
N ILE A 79 10.50 -8.63 -10.40
CA ILE A 79 11.74 -9.24 -9.91
C ILE A 79 11.39 -10.59 -9.31
N ASN A 80 12.02 -11.63 -9.82
CA ASN A 80 11.97 -12.99 -9.28
C ASN A 80 13.27 -13.22 -8.51
N PHE A 81 13.18 -13.68 -7.27
CA PHE A 81 14.37 -13.83 -6.42
C PHE A 81 14.19 -14.89 -5.34
N ASP A 82 15.31 -15.32 -4.77
CA ASP A 82 15.39 -16.09 -3.54
C ASP A 82 16.06 -15.26 -2.44
N PHE A 83 15.76 -15.55 -1.17
CA PHE A 83 16.35 -14.83 -0.04
C PHE A 83 17.82 -15.17 0.19
N ASN A 84 18.27 -16.35 -0.22
CA ASN A 84 19.64 -16.80 -0.10
C ASN A 84 20.10 -17.48 -1.39
N PHE A 85 21.38 -17.37 -1.68
CA PHE A 85 22.05 -18.03 -2.79
C PHE A 85 22.42 -19.48 -2.43
N ASP A 86 21.41 -20.29 -2.08
CA ASP A 86 21.63 -21.71 -1.76
C ASP A 86 21.28 -22.64 -2.93
N PHE A 87 20.89 -22.09 -4.06
CA PHE A 87 20.41 -22.83 -5.23
C PHE A 87 21.35 -22.65 -6.43
N SER A 88 22.63 -23.00 -6.23
CA SER A 88 23.64 -22.96 -7.31
C SER A 88 23.32 -23.85 -8.51
N ASP A 89 22.39 -24.79 -8.37
CA ASP A 89 22.07 -25.81 -9.36
C ASP A 89 20.96 -25.40 -10.34
N VAL A 90 20.38 -24.22 -10.19
CA VAL A 90 19.26 -23.80 -11.04
C VAL A 90 19.74 -22.91 -12.17
N GLU A 91 20.09 -23.53 -13.28
CA GLU A 91 20.44 -22.85 -14.54
C GLU A 91 19.30 -22.03 -15.16
N THR A 92 18.05 -22.18 -14.68
CA THR A 92 16.88 -21.57 -15.31
C THR A 92 16.45 -20.30 -14.59
N MET A 93 16.37 -19.21 -15.34
CA MET A 93 15.94 -17.89 -14.87
C MET A 93 14.46 -17.83 -14.44
N VAL A 94 13.63 -18.79 -14.81
CA VAL A 94 12.19 -18.81 -14.55
C VAL A 94 11.80 -20.11 -13.86
N PRO A 95 11.73 -20.15 -12.51
CA PRO A 95 11.41 -21.38 -11.76
C PRO A 95 10.06 -22.02 -12.10
N SER A 96 9.13 -21.29 -12.73
CA SER A 96 7.85 -21.84 -13.19
C SER A 96 8.00 -22.96 -14.24
N LEU A 97 9.18 -23.10 -14.83
CA LEU A 97 9.52 -24.16 -15.79
C LEU A 97 10.31 -25.32 -15.16
N VAL A 98 10.73 -25.20 -13.91
CA VAL A 98 11.54 -26.22 -13.22
C VAL A 98 10.64 -27.14 -12.43
N GLN A 99 10.54 -28.39 -12.87
CA GLN A 99 9.69 -29.41 -12.24
C GLN A 99 10.17 -29.87 -10.85
N ASN A 100 11.42 -29.65 -10.47
CA ASN A 100 12.06 -30.21 -9.26
C ASN A 100 12.52 -29.14 -8.24
N HIS A 101 12.13 -27.89 -8.38
CA HIS A 101 12.47 -26.87 -7.40
C HIS A 101 11.66 -27.09 -6.13
N ASN A 102 12.33 -27.37 -5.01
CA ASN A 102 11.69 -27.48 -3.69
C ASN A 102 11.82 -26.15 -2.93
N PRO A 103 10.80 -25.30 -3.01
CA PRO A 103 10.86 -23.95 -2.45
C PRO A 103 10.69 -23.89 -0.92
N GLU A 104 10.40 -25.02 -0.25
CA GLU A 104 10.24 -25.07 1.20
C GLU A 104 11.53 -24.68 1.93
N ASN A 105 12.69 -24.90 1.31
CA ASN A 105 13.98 -24.53 1.88
C ASN A 105 14.28 -23.02 1.80
N ALA A 106 13.63 -22.29 0.90
CA ALA A 106 13.93 -20.88 0.65
C ALA A 106 13.60 -19.94 1.82
N LEU A 107 12.55 -20.26 2.61
CA LEU A 107 12.16 -19.49 3.79
C LEU A 107 12.76 -20.04 5.09
N GLN A 108 13.17 -21.32 5.13
CA GLN A 108 13.72 -21.95 6.33
C GLN A 108 15.12 -21.43 6.71
N SER A 109 15.86 -20.88 5.73
CA SER A 109 17.18 -20.30 5.94
C SER A 109 17.18 -18.85 6.40
N ILE A 110 16.00 -18.20 6.53
CA ILE A 110 15.86 -16.80 6.93
C ILE A 110 15.62 -16.71 8.45
N ASP A 111 16.15 -15.63 9.07
CA ASP A 111 15.80 -15.27 10.45
C ASP A 111 14.28 -15.29 10.66
N THR A 112 13.83 -15.89 11.77
CA THR A 112 12.40 -16.08 12.08
C THR A 112 11.58 -14.81 12.06
N SER A 113 12.19 -13.65 12.33
CA SER A 113 11.52 -12.36 12.28
C SER A 113 11.29 -11.87 10.85
N LEU A 114 12.19 -12.14 9.93
CA LEU A 114 12.02 -11.85 8.50
C LEU A 114 11.05 -12.83 7.86
N SER A 115 11.16 -14.12 8.16
CA SER A 115 10.29 -15.15 7.60
C SER A 115 8.83 -14.88 7.91
N LYS A 116 8.50 -14.40 9.11
CA LYS A 116 7.14 -14.03 9.50
C LYS A 116 6.53 -12.93 8.63
N ILE A 117 7.32 -11.95 8.22
CA ILE A 117 6.84 -10.84 7.36
C ILE A 117 6.74 -11.30 5.91
N TYR A 118 7.74 -12.02 5.42
CA TYR A 118 7.82 -12.43 4.02
C TYR A 118 7.13 -13.78 3.72
N SER A 119 6.40 -14.36 4.66
CA SER A 119 5.48 -15.48 4.39
C SER A 119 4.14 -15.05 3.82
N GLU A 120 3.83 -13.76 3.84
CA GLU A 120 2.57 -13.19 3.36
C GLU A 120 2.77 -12.20 2.22
N ILE A 121 1.68 -11.89 1.50
CA ILE A 121 1.68 -10.83 0.50
C ILE A 121 1.84 -9.48 1.20
N LEU A 122 2.83 -8.70 0.75
CA LEU A 122 3.03 -7.34 1.20
C LEU A 122 2.57 -6.37 0.10
N TYR A 123 1.57 -5.58 0.42
CA TYR A 123 1.03 -4.55 -0.45
C TYR A 123 1.37 -3.16 0.09
N LEU A 124 2.17 -2.42 -0.66
CA LEU A 124 2.65 -1.08 -0.32
C LEU A 124 2.34 -0.12 -1.49
N PRO A 125 1.29 0.67 -1.38
CA PRO A 125 0.75 1.43 -2.51
C PRO A 125 1.48 2.76 -2.82
N ASP A 126 2.45 3.18 -2.04
CA ASP A 126 3.25 4.39 -2.34
C ASP A 126 4.70 4.20 -1.88
N THR A 127 5.51 3.66 -2.77
CA THR A 127 6.90 3.30 -2.51
C THR A 127 7.87 3.93 -3.51
N LEU A 128 7.72 5.22 -3.79
CA LEU A 128 8.59 5.94 -4.74
C LEU A 128 10.09 5.71 -4.45
N TRP A 129 10.47 5.57 -3.18
CA TRP A 129 11.87 5.35 -2.78
C TRP A 129 12.47 4.05 -3.31
N VAL A 130 11.64 3.06 -3.62
CA VAL A 130 12.07 1.73 -4.10
C VAL A 130 12.47 1.77 -5.58
N GLU A 131 11.86 2.67 -6.36
CA GLU A 131 11.98 2.71 -7.82
C GLU A 131 13.43 2.74 -8.30
N LYS A 132 14.23 3.64 -7.73
CA LYS A 132 15.65 3.79 -8.08
C LYS A 132 16.46 2.49 -7.87
N TYR A 133 16.13 1.70 -6.84
CA TYR A 133 16.82 0.44 -6.59
C TYR A 133 16.39 -0.65 -7.56
N ILE A 134 15.09 -0.72 -7.87
CA ILE A 134 14.56 -1.65 -8.87
C ILE A 134 15.14 -1.34 -10.26
N GLU A 135 15.19 -0.07 -10.62
CA GLU A 135 15.80 0.38 -11.87
C GLU A 135 17.30 0.04 -11.94
N SER A 136 18.02 0.20 -10.81
CA SER A 136 19.43 -0.19 -10.73
C SER A 136 19.61 -1.70 -10.93
N ILE A 137 18.78 -2.54 -10.29
CA ILE A 137 18.78 -4.00 -10.48
C ILE A 137 18.51 -4.35 -11.94
N TYR A 138 17.53 -3.71 -12.57
CA TYR A 138 17.22 -3.93 -13.99
C TYR A 138 18.38 -3.54 -14.89
N ASN A 139 19.01 -2.40 -14.65
CA ASN A 139 20.17 -1.92 -15.43
C ASN A 139 21.37 -2.87 -15.30
N GLU A 140 21.64 -3.44 -14.12
CA GLU A 140 22.66 -4.46 -13.93
C GLU A 140 22.34 -5.74 -14.73
N THR A 141 21.07 -6.15 -14.82
CA THR A 141 20.64 -7.28 -15.65
C THR A 141 20.94 -7.06 -17.12
N LEU A 142 20.78 -5.82 -17.61
CA LEU A 142 21.05 -5.47 -19.01
C LEU A 142 22.55 -5.43 -19.31
N LYS A 143 23.34 -4.88 -18.40
CA LYS A 143 24.80 -4.68 -18.59
C LYS A 143 25.60 -5.95 -18.40
N LYS A 144 25.20 -6.80 -17.44
CA LYS A 144 25.93 -8.03 -17.04
C LYS A 144 27.43 -7.82 -16.86
N ALA A 145 27.82 -6.68 -16.28
CA ALA A 145 29.20 -6.39 -15.98
C ALA A 145 29.74 -7.33 -14.88
N ILE A 146 31.07 -7.43 -14.74
CA ILE A 146 31.69 -8.28 -13.71
C ILE A 146 31.11 -7.92 -12.33
N GLY A 147 30.60 -8.89 -11.58
CA GLY A 147 30.02 -8.70 -10.25
C GLY A 147 28.58 -8.16 -10.23
N TYR A 148 27.89 -8.11 -11.36
CA TYR A 148 26.51 -7.61 -11.44
C TYR A 148 25.55 -8.30 -10.47
N GLU A 149 25.68 -9.60 -10.24
CA GLU A 149 24.85 -10.38 -9.29
C GLU A 149 25.05 -9.90 -7.84
N MET A 150 26.29 -9.57 -7.47
CA MET A 150 26.59 -9.03 -6.13
C MET A 150 25.97 -7.64 -5.92
N ILE A 151 25.98 -6.82 -6.98
CA ILE A 151 25.36 -5.49 -6.96
C ILE A 151 23.84 -5.64 -6.85
N GLN A 152 23.24 -6.51 -7.63
CA GLN A 152 21.80 -6.82 -7.56
C GLN A 152 21.40 -7.32 -6.15
N SER A 153 22.16 -8.26 -5.59
CA SER A 153 21.95 -8.76 -4.22
C SER A 153 22.00 -7.61 -3.21
N SER A 154 22.93 -6.68 -3.35
CA SER A 154 23.06 -5.53 -2.46
C SER A 154 21.86 -4.61 -2.53
N TYR A 155 21.36 -4.28 -3.72
CA TYR A 155 20.14 -3.48 -3.89
C TYR A 155 18.89 -4.21 -3.35
N MET A 156 18.77 -5.51 -3.62
CA MET A 156 17.68 -6.32 -3.05
C MET A 156 17.71 -6.32 -1.53
N ARG A 157 18.89 -6.45 -0.92
CA ARG A 157 19.06 -6.38 0.54
C ARG A 157 18.58 -5.05 1.10
N ILE A 158 18.91 -3.93 0.43
CA ILE A 158 18.44 -2.60 0.81
C ILE A 158 16.91 -2.53 0.74
N ILE A 159 16.29 -3.01 -0.33
CA ILE A 159 14.83 -3.04 -0.50
C ILE A 159 14.19 -3.84 0.64
N LEU A 160 14.60 -5.09 0.81
CA LEU A 160 14.01 -6.00 1.80
C LEU A 160 14.15 -5.46 3.23
N LEU A 161 15.33 -4.97 3.62
CA LEU A 161 15.54 -4.44 4.96
C LEU A 161 14.74 -3.15 5.23
N ASN A 162 14.59 -2.27 4.25
CA ASN A 162 13.78 -1.06 4.44
C ASN A 162 12.29 -1.38 4.53
N ILE A 163 11.79 -2.34 3.74
CA ILE A 163 10.43 -2.85 3.87
C ILE A 163 10.23 -3.47 5.26
N TYR A 164 11.15 -4.33 5.70
CA TYR A 164 11.12 -4.89 7.06
C TYR A 164 11.04 -3.79 8.13
N ARG A 165 11.92 -2.80 8.05
CA ARG A 165 11.91 -1.66 9.00
C ARG A 165 10.58 -0.91 9.00
N SER A 166 9.98 -0.70 7.83
CA SER A 166 8.68 -0.02 7.71
C SER A 166 7.53 -0.83 8.29
N THR A 167 7.58 -2.17 8.18
CA THR A 167 6.55 -3.06 8.71
C THR A 167 6.68 -3.31 10.22
N VAL A 168 7.90 -3.39 10.74
CA VAL A 168 8.17 -3.58 12.19
C VAL A 168 8.02 -2.27 12.97
N ASN A 169 8.39 -1.14 12.37
CA ASN A 169 8.20 0.17 12.98
C ASN A 169 6.74 0.64 12.86
N ASN A 170 5.83 -0.03 13.57
CA ASN A 170 4.45 0.45 13.79
C ASN A 170 4.38 1.91 14.29
N LYS A 171 5.48 2.45 14.81
CA LYS A 171 5.62 3.87 15.16
C LYS A 171 5.44 4.80 13.95
N SER A 172 5.85 4.39 12.74
CA SER A 172 5.72 5.20 11.53
C SER A 172 4.25 5.35 11.09
N PHE A 173 3.45 4.28 11.17
CA PHE A 173 2.04 4.32 10.80
C PHE A 173 1.17 4.99 11.87
N ASN A 174 1.48 4.78 13.15
CA ASN A 174 0.84 5.51 14.25
C ASN A 174 1.15 7.01 14.15
N PHE A 175 2.37 7.37 13.75
CA PHE A 175 2.74 8.76 13.48
C PHE A 175 1.97 9.33 12.30
N LEU A 176 1.84 8.59 11.18
CA LEU A 176 1.07 9.01 10.02
C LEU A 176 -0.41 9.20 10.37
N CYS A 177 -1.03 8.27 11.10
CA CYS A 177 -2.41 8.40 11.56
C CYS A 177 -2.57 9.62 12.49
N SER A 178 -1.63 9.88 13.38
CA SER A 178 -1.67 11.07 14.24
C SER A 178 -1.50 12.37 13.46
N GLN A 179 -0.64 12.42 12.44
CA GLN A 179 -0.53 13.56 11.53
C GLN A 179 -1.84 13.82 10.77
N ILE A 180 -2.46 12.77 10.23
CA ILE A 180 -3.76 12.86 9.53
C ILE A 180 -4.82 13.44 10.48
N LYS A 181 -4.93 12.92 11.70
CA LYS A 181 -5.89 13.42 12.71
C LYS A 181 -5.66 14.88 13.03
N GLU A 182 -4.41 15.29 13.20
CA GLU A 182 -4.06 16.68 13.51
C GLU A 182 -4.38 17.62 12.35
N LEU A 183 -4.11 17.22 11.09
CA LEU A 183 -4.48 18.01 9.92
C LEU A 183 -6.00 18.17 9.80
N ILE A 184 -6.78 17.12 10.05
CA ILE A 184 -8.25 17.16 10.05
C ILE A 184 -8.75 18.09 11.16
N ARG A 185 -8.16 18.01 12.36
CA ARG A 185 -8.53 18.87 13.50
C ARG A 185 -8.30 20.35 13.19
N ARG A 186 -7.20 20.68 12.49
CA ARG A 186 -6.89 22.06 12.07
C ARG A 186 -7.76 22.56 10.93
N ASN A 187 -8.15 21.69 10.03
CA ASN A 187 -8.95 22.06 8.86
C ASN A 187 -9.96 20.97 8.49
N LEU A 188 -11.20 21.15 8.91
CA LEU A 188 -12.31 20.23 8.64
C LEU A 188 -12.78 20.24 7.19
N ALA A 189 -12.37 21.22 6.36
CA ALA A 189 -12.68 21.22 4.92
C ALA A 189 -11.87 20.16 4.14
N LEU A 190 -10.78 19.63 4.72
CA LEU A 190 -9.97 18.60 4.08
C LEU A 190 -10.78 17.34 3.79
N ASN A 191 -10.49 16.72 2.65
CA ASN A 191 -11.02 15.42 2.23
C ASN A 191 -9.85 14.46 1.91
N ASN A 192 -10.15 13.20 1.58
CA ASN A 192 -9.12 12.18 1.31
C ASN A 192 -8.12 12.64 0.23
N LYS A 193 -8.59 13.29 -0.85
CA LYS A 193 -7.72 13.74 -1.94
C LYS A 193 -6.81 14.89 -1.51
N SER A 194 -7.35 15.88 -0.81
CA SER A 194 -6.56 17.04 -0.34
C SER A 194 -5.56 16.63 0.74
N LEU A 195 -5.94 15.74 1.67
CA LEU A 195 -5.02 15.15 2.65
C LEU A 195 -3.88 14.41 1.97
N ALA A 196 -4.22 13.55 1.01
CA ALA A 196 -3.23 12.77 0.26
C ALA A 196 -2.20 13.68 -0.44
N LYS A 197 -2.68 14.77 -1.05
CA LYS A 197 -1.81 15.78 -1.68
C LYS A 197 -0.91 16.50 -0.66
N LEU A 198 -1.47 16.88 0.49
CA LEU A 198 -0.72 17.60 1.53
C LEU A 198 0.44 16.79 2.13
N ILE A 199 0.25 15.48 2.30
CA ILE A 199 1.26 14.61 2.91
C ILE A 199 1.98 13.74 1.88
N ASN A 200 1.76 14.02 0.59
CA ASN A 200 2.41 13.35 -0.54
C ASN A 200 2.23 11.82 -0.57
N TYR A 201 1.00 11.36 -0.29
CA TYR A 201 0.61 9.96 -0.37
C TYR A 201 -0.52 9.74 -1.36
N HIS A 202 -0.71 8.49 -1.78
CA HIS A 202 -1.86 8.15 -2.61
C HIS A 202 -3.15 8.03 -1.75
N PRO A 203 -4.33 8.56 -2.21
CA PRO A 203 -5.57 8.56 -1.42
C PRO A 203 -6.04 7.18 -0.96
N PHE A 204 -5.86 6.13 -1.77
CA PHE A 204 -6.20 4.76 -1.39
C PHE A 204 -5.33 4.25 -0.25
N TYR A 205 -4.01 4.51 -0.32
CA TYR A 205 -3.08 4.13 0.73
C TYR A 205 -3.44 4.75 2.07
N LEU A 206 -3.72 6.06 2.09
CA LEU A 206 -4.12 6.73 3.31
C LEU A 206 -5.37 6.10 3.93
N ASN A 207 -6.36 5.79 3.09
CA ASN A 207 -7.59 5.16 3.58
C ASN A 207 -7.34 3.75 4.12
N ASP A 208 -6.50 2.95 3.45
CA ASP A 208 -6.20 1.57 3.87
C ASP A 208 -5.37 1.56 5.16
N VAL A 209 -4.33 2.39 5.25
CA VAL A 209 -3.54 2.56 6.48
C VAL A 209 -4.43 3.02 7.62
N PHE A 210 -5.21 4.08 7.39
CA PHE A 210 -6.08 4.63 8.42
C PHE A 210 -7.13 3.60 8.89
N LYS A 211 -7.75 2.86 7.97
CA LYS A 211 -8.69 1.79 8.29
C LYS A 211 -8.04 0.67 9.08
N LYS A 212 -6.81 0.27 8.71
CA LYS A 212 -6.06 -0.79 9.40
C LYS A 212 -5.74 -0.42 10.86
N TYR A 213 -5.34 0.83 11.10
CA TYR A 213 -4.86 1.26 12.42
C TYR A 213 -5.95 1.90 13.30
N GLU A 214 -6.95 2.56 12.68
CA GLU A 214 -8.03 3.25 13.40
C GLU A 214 -9.36 2.48 13.39
N GLY A 215 -9.42 1.32 12.71
CA GLY A 215 -10.61 0.48 12.64
C GLY A 215 -11.76 1.03 11.79
N GLN A 216 -11.58 2.21 11.18
CA GLN A 216 -12.60 2.86 10.34
C GLN A 216 -11.97 3.59 9.15
N THR A 217 -12.78 3.81 8.08
CA THR A 217 -12.31 4.55 6.91
C THR A 217 -12.00 6.00 7.24
N LEU A 218 -11.00 6.58 6.55
CA LEU A 218 -10.64 7.99 6.70
C LEU A 218 -11.82 8.92 6.43
N HIS A 219 -12.65 8.61 5.43
CA HIS A 219 -13.87 9.38 5.14
C HIS A 219 -14.84 9.38 6.34
N LYS A 220 -15.09 8.20 6.94
CA LYS A 220 -15.97 8.09 8.10
C LYS A 220 -15.45 8.92 9.28
N TYR A 221 -14.15 8.88 9.52
CA TYR A 221 -13.50 9.68 10.56
C TYR A 221 -13.66 11.19 10.30
N ILE A 222 -13.40 11.68 9.09
CA ILE A 222 -13.59 13.11 8.73
C ILE A 222 -15.02 13.54 8.99
N VAL A 223 -16.00 12.76 8.54
CA VAL A 223 -17.43 13.08 8.75
C VAL A 223 -17.77 13.14 10.23
N GLN A 224 -17.27 12.22 11.05
CA GLN A 224 -17.48 12.24 12.49
C GLN A 224 -16.88 13.50 13.15
N GLN A 225 -15.68 13.92 12.77
CA GLN A 225 -15.05 15.13 13.30
C GLN A 225 -15.83 16.40 12.93
N ARG A 226 -16.33 16.47 11.70
CA ARG A 226 -17.21 17.57 11.23
C ARG A 226 -18.50 17.67 12.04
N VAL A 227 -19.15 16.53 12.26
CA VAL A 227 -20.41 16.48 13.02
C VAL A 227 -20.17 16.79 14.49
N LEU A 228 -19.07 16.32 15.07
CA LEU A 228 -18.70 16.63 16.46
C LEU A 228 -18.49 18.15 16.64
N LYS A 229 -17.78 18.80 15.73
CA LYS A 229 -17.57 20.26 15.77
C LYS A 229 -18.86 21.03 15.53
N ALA A 230 -19.73 20.53 14.64
CA ALA A 230 -21.04 21.13 14.43
C ALA A 230 -21.91 21.02 15.69
N TYR A 231 -21.90 19.87 16.38
CA TYR A 231 -22.61 19.71 17.65
C TYR A 231 -22.13 20.74 18.69
N GLU A 232 -20.82 20.88 18.87
CA GLU A 232 -20.22 21.87 19.76
C GLU A 232 -20.73 23.28 19.43
N LEU A 233 -20.64 23.72 18.17
CA LEU A 233 -21.05 25.06 17.74
C LEU A 233 -22.57 25.29 17.89
N ILE A 234 -23.39 24.28 17.60
CA ILE A 234 -24.86 24.35 17.76
C ILE A 234 -25.24 24.56 19.22
N THR A 235 -24.56 23.90 20.16
CA THR A 235 -24.88 23.92 21.58
C THR A 235 -24.28 25.11 22.32
N THR A 236 -23.17 25.66 21.83
CA THR A 236 -22.44 26.71 22.57
C THR A 236 -22.55 28.10 21.93
N THR A 237 -23.11 28.20 20.70
CA THR A 237 -23.15 29.46 19.97
C THR A 237 -24.52 29.73 19.34
N LYS A 238 -24.75 31.00 18.97
CA LYS A 238 -25.92 31.43 18.20
C LYS A 238 -25.63 31.56 16.68
N ILE A 239 -24.50 31.07 16.21
CA ILE A 239 -24.10 31.12 14.81
C ILE A 239 -25.17 30.45 13.93
N PRO A 240 -25.58 31.01 12.78
CA PRO A 240 -26.55 30.41 11.88
C PRO A 240 -26.10 29.01 11.44
N LEU A 241 -27.05 28.08 11.24
CA LEU A 241 -26.74 26.70 10.87
C LEU A 241 -26.05 26.60 9.51
N GLU A 242 -26.32 27.54 8.63
CA GLU A 242 -25.67 27.64 7.32
C GLU A 242 -24.17 27.94 7.47
N GLU A 243 -23.81 28.90 8.33
CA GLU A 243 -22.42 29.25 8.63
C GLU A 243 -21.71 28.08 9.34
N ILE A 244 -22.38 27.41 10.28
CA ILE A 244 -21.84 26.22 10.95
C ILE A 244 -21.54 25.12 9.93
N ALA A 245 -22.43 24.91 8.94
CA ALA A 245 -22.17 23.93 7.88
C ALA A 245 -20.87 24.21 7.15
N VAL A 246 -20.66 25.46 6.73
CA VAL A 246 -19.43 25.90 6.05
C VAL A 246 -18.21 25.74 6.95
N MET A 247 -18.28 26.23 8.19
CA MET A 247 -17.18 26.14 9.17
C MET A 247 -16.76 24.69 9.45
N CYS A 248 -17.72 23.77 9.41
CA CYS A 248 -17.47 22.33 9.62
C CYS A 248 -17.15 21.56 8.32
N GLY A 249 -17.01 22.24 7.17
CA GLY A 249 -16.62 21.62 5.92
C GLY A 249 -17.74 20.83 5.22
N PHE A 250 -19.00 21.13 5.52
CA PHE A 250 -20.14 20.62 4.75
C PHE A 250 -20.46 21.51 3.55
N ASN A 251 -20.93 20.92 2.47
CA ASN A 251 -21.27 21.66 1.24
C ASN A 251 -22.55 22.49 1.37
N SER A 252 -23.42 22.17 2.33
CA SER A 252 -24.68 22.89 2.60
C SER A 252 -25.23 22.56 3.98
N GLN A 253 -26.13 23.42 4.46
CA GLN A 253 -26.90 23.16 5.69
C GLN A 253 -27.75 21.87 5.59
N SER A 254 -28.32 21.58 4.43
CA SER A 254 -29.09 20.36 4.19
C SER A 254 -28.22 19.12 4.35
N HIS A 255 -26.99 19.12 3.79
CA HIS A 255 -26.05 18.04 3.95
C HIS A 255 -25.65 17.86 5.42
N LEU A 256 -25.30 18.94 6.12
CA LEU A 256 -25.08 18.87 7.57
C LEU A 256 -26.27 18.24 8.29
N SER A 257 -27.49 18.69 8.02
CA SER A 257 -28.71 18.24 8.72
C SER A 257 -28.97 16.74 8.51
N THR A 258 -28.76 16.25 7.30
CA THR A 258 -28.93 14.82 6.97
C THR A 258 -27.91 13.96 7.72
N VAL A 259 -26.62 14.33 7.65
CA VAL A 259 -25.56 13.56 8.30
C VAL A 259 -25.65 13.66 9.83
N PHE A 260 -25.94 14.85 10.36
CA PHE A 260 -26.13 15.06 11.79
C PHE A 260 -27.29 14.20 12.34
N LYS A 261 -28.43 14.19 11.66
CA LYS A 261 -29.59 13.37 12.06
C LYS A 261 -29.27 11.88 12.02
N SER A 262 -28.47 11.39 11.05
CA SER A 262 -28.07 9.99 10.97
C SER A 262 -27.18 9.56 12.15
N ILE A 263 -26.42 10.48 12.76
CA ILE A 263 -25.51 10.21 13.87
C ILE A 263 -26.16 10.43 15.23
N TYR A 264 -26.90 11.53 15.39
CA TYR A 264 -27.50 11.95 16.68
C TYR A 264 -29.00 11.66 16.81
N GLY A 265 -29.66 11.15 15.77
CA GLY A 265 -31.10 10.85 15.78
C GLY A 265 -32.01 12.08 15.68
N THR A 266 -31.48 13.29 15.82
CA THR A 266 -32.22 14.56 15.77
C THR A 266 -31.57 15.55 14.82
N SER A 267 -32.35 16.51 14.29
CA SER A 267 -31.80 17.54 13.40
C SER A 267 -31.10 18.65 14.19
N PRO A 268 -30.10 19.36 13.58
CA PRO A 268 -29.42 20.49 14.20
C PRO A 268 -30.35 21.59 14.72
N GLY A 269 -31.38 21.91 13.91
CA GLY A 269 -32.37 22.94 14.29
C GLY A 269 -33.21 22.51 15.49
N ARG A 270 -33.62 21.23 15.55
CA ARG A 270 -34.40 20.71 16.68
C ARG A 270 -33.56 20.67 17.98
N LEU A 271 -32.28 20.25 17.85
CA LEU A 271 -31.37 20.27 19.00
C LEU A 271 -31.23 21.70 19.56
N ARG A 272 -31.05 22.71 18.68
CA ARG A 272 -30.91 24.11 19.09
C ARG A 272 -32.13 24.67 19.81
N MET A 273 -33.35 24.20 19.52
CA MET A 273 -34.57 24.63 20.20
C MET A 273 -34.74 24.00 21.59
N GLN A 274 -33.98 22.96 21.89
CA GLN A 274 -34.05 22.26 23.17
C GLN A 274 -33.02 22.77 24.20
N ILE A 275 -32.13 23.65 23.77
CA ILE A 275 -31.12 24.30 24.62
C ILE A 275 -31.47 25.75 24.86
#